data_6f455743b4e30d34eda7c37d53c33a60
#
_entry.id   6f455743b4e30d34eda7c37d53c33a60
#
_cell.length_a   1.000
_cell.length_b   1.000
_cell.length_c   1.000
_cell.angle_alpha   90.00
_cell.angle_beta   90.00
_cell.angle_gamma   90.00
#
_symmetry.space_group_name_H-M   'P 1'
#
loop_
_entity.id
_entity.type
_entity.pdbx_description
1 polymer ?
#
loop_
_entity_poly.entity_id
_entity_poly.type
_entity_poly.pdbx_seq_one_letter_code
_entity_poly.pdbx_strand_id
1 'polypeptide(L)'
;ELPLRLVGSEMCIRDSSLSADPVEEIYVGYNILKSLGLRSRGVTIISCPSCARQGFNVIDTVRILEDRLSHIKQSVTLSVIGCVVNGPGEALYTDVGFTGGGKDSGMIYISGKQLSKLNNKEMVDEIVEHVEQKAQLILNEESL
;
A
#
# COMPACT_ATOMS: atom_id res chain seq x y z
N GLU A 1 -15.35 -21.77 -19.82
CA GLU A 1 -14.06 -21.75 -20.53
C GLU A 1 -13.31 -20.50 -20.08
N LEU A 2 -12.67 -20.60 -18.96
CA LEU A 2 -11.62 -19.65 -18.62
C LEU A 2 -10.57 -19.85 -19.69
N PRO A 3 -10.35 -18.85 -20.49
CA PRO A 3 -9.63 -19.04 -21.70
C PRO A 3 -8.23 -19.50 -21.37
N LEU A 4 -7.78 -20.49 -22.10
CA LEU A 4 -6.37 -20.86 -22.20
C LEU A 4 -5.39 -19.66 -22.23
N ARG A 5 -5.87 -18.48 -22.58
CA ARG A 5 -5.15 -17.22 -22.53
C ARG A 5 -4.75 -16.76 -21.12
N LEU A 6 -5.57 -17.01 -20.10
CA LEU A 6 -5.20 -16.72 -18.72
C LEU A 6 -4.17 -17.74 -18.22
N VAL A 7 -4.32 -18.98 -18.64
CA VAL A 7 -3.32 -20.03 -18.36
C VAL A 7 -2.00 -19.69 -19.07
N GLY A 8 -2.05 -19.21 -20.30
CA GLY A 8 -0.88 -18.77 -21.04
C GLY A 8 -0.18 -17.55 -20.43
N SER A 9 -0.93 -16.56 -19.96
CA SER A 9 -0.38 -15.39 -19.27
C SER A 9 0.16 -15.74 -17.89
N GLU A 10 -0.49 -16.61 -17.15
CA GLU A 10 0.04 -17.15 -15.89
C GLU A 10 1.32 -17.96 -16.12
N MET A 11 1.38 -18.73 -17.19
CA MET A 11 2.60 -19.45 -17.57
C MET A 11 3.74 -18.49 -17.95
N CYS A 12 3.46 -17.42 -18.68
CA CYS A 12 4.47 -16.41 -19.02
C CYS A 12 5.03 -15.68 -17.79
N ILE A 13 4.18 -15.45 -16.78
CA ILE A 13 4.62 -14.84 -15.51
C ILE A 13 5.38 -15.87 -14.67
N ARG A 14 4.95 -17.14 -14.70
CA ARG A 14 5.64 -18.22 -14.00
C ARG A 14 7.04 -18.48 -14.55
N ASP A 15 7.21 -18.28 -15.83
CA ASP A 15 8.46 -18.52 -16.52
C ASP A 15 9.32 -17.23 -16.66
N SER A 16 9.08 -16.23 -15.82
CA SER A 16 9.92 -15.04 -15.74
C SER A 16 11.34 -15.41 -15.34
N SER A 17 12.32 -14.69 -15.87
CA SER A 17 13.72 -14.86 -15.51
C SER A 17 14.35 -13.49 -15.26
N LEU A 18 14.89 -13.31 -14.06
CA LEU A 18 15.64 -12.13 -13.66
C LEU A 18 17.12 -12.51 -13.50
N SER A 19 18.00 -11.63 -13.92
CA SER A 19 19.43 -11.74 -13.63
C SER A 19 19.75 -11.29 -12.21
N ALA A 20 19.01 -11.86 -11.22
CA ALA A 20 19.08 -11.53 -9.81
C ALA A 20 18.86 -12.78 -8.96
N ASP A 21 18.80 -12.64 -7.65
CA ASP A 21 18.47 -13.72 -6.73
C ASP A 21 17.09 -14.32 -7.06
N PRO A 22 16.93 -15.67 -7.04
CA PRO A 22 15.64 -16.32 -7.31
C PRO A 22 14.49 -15.84 -6.43
N VAL A 23 14.74 -15.36 -5.22
CA VAL A 23 13.74 -14.78 -4.32
C VAL A 23 13.21 -13.46 -4.87
N GLU A 24 14.08 -12.64 -5.46
CA GLU A 24 13.70 -11.39 -6.13
C GLU A 24 12.77 -11.63 -7.31
N GLU A 25 13.01 -12.69 -8.07
CA GLU A 25 12.16 -13.08 -9.19
C GLU A 25 10.72 -13.39 -8.75
N ILE A 26 10.58 -14.14 -7.66
CA ILE A 26 9.27 -14.45 -7.07
C ILE A 26 8.57 -13.17 -6.60
N TYR A 27 9.31 -12.28 -5.95
CA TYR A 27 8.78 -11.00 -5.46
C TYR A 27 8.26 -10.12 -6.61
N VAL A 28 9.04 -10.00 -7.68
CA VAL A 28 8.64 -9.27 -8.89
C VAL A 28 7.41 -9.91 -9.54
N GLY A 29 7.37 -11.23 -9.65
CA GLY A 29 6.22 -11.98 -10.18
C GLY A 29 4.92 -11.69 -9.38
N TYR A 30 5.01 -11.67 -8.06
CA TYR A 30 3.88 -11.28 -7.21
C TYR A 30 3.44 -9.83 -7.44
N ASN A 31 4.35 -8.91 -7.58
CA ASN A 31 4.04 -7.51 -7.84
C ASN A 31 3.38 -7.30 -9.20
N ILE A 32 3.79 -8.04 -10.22
CA ILE A 32 3.13 -8.04 -11.54
C ILE A 32 1.70 -8.53 -11.42
N LEU A 33 1.47 -9.67 -10.77
CA LEU A 33 0.12 -10.22 -10.56
C LEU A 33 -0.78 -9.25 -9.78
N LYS A 34 -0.22 -8.57 -8.79
CA LYS A 34 -0.90 -7.57 -7.98
C LYS A 34 -1.29 -6.34 -8.82
N SER A 35 -0.39 -5.83 -9.66
CA SER A 35 -0.66 -4.69 -10.54
C SER A 35 -1.69 -4.99 -11.62
N LEU A 36 -1.83 -6.25 -12.01
CA LEU A 36 -2.85 -6.72 -12.94
C LEU A 36 -4.20 -7.05 -12.27
N GLY A 37 -4.31 -6.89 -10.96
CA GLY A 37 -5.52 -7.25 -10.20
C GLY A 37 -5.82 -8.76 -10.16
N LEU A 38 -4.87 -9.61 -10.57
CA LEU A 38 -5.01 -11.07 -10.59
C LEU A 38 -4.73 -11.71 -9.24
N ARG A 39 -4.02 -11.02 -8.36
CA ARG A 39 -3.77 -11.42 -6.97
C ARG A 39 -3.78 -10.21 -6.07
N SER A 40 -4.57 -10.26 -5.02
CA SER A 40 -4.57 -9.29 -3.94
C SER A 40 -4.03 -9.97 -2.68
N ARG A 41 -2.77 -9.71 -2.37
CA ARG A 41 -2.15 -10.20 -1.12
C ARG A 41 -1.21 -9.14 -0.59
N GLY A 42 -1.35 -8.89 0.72
CA GLY A 42 -0.54 -7.90 1.40
C GLY A 42 -0.98 -6.46 1.15
N VAL A 43 -0.28 -5.54 1.75
CA VAL A 43 -0.59 -4.11 1.67
C VAL A 43 -0.23 -3.57 0.29
N THR A 44 -1.16 -2.85 -0.32
CA THR A 44 -0.92 -2.11 -1.57
C THR A 44 -0.72 -0.64 -1.24
N ILE A 45 0.50 -0.14 -1.41
CA ILE A 45 0.83 1.25 -1.14
C ILE A 45 0.71 2.10 -2.41
N ILE A 46 -0.15 3.10 -2.35
CA ILE A 46 -0.32 4.13 -3.39
C ILE A 46 0.38 5.38 -2.88
N SER A 47 1.38 5.86 -3.58
CA SER A 47 2.14 7.02 -3.14
C SER A 47 2.32 8.08 -4.22
N CYS A 48 2.39 9.35 -3.81
CA CYS A 48 2.75 10.46 -4.67
C CYS A 48 4.11 11.01 -4.21
N PRO A 49 5.22 10.56 -4.83
CA PRO A 49 6.55 10.68 -4.25
C PRO A 49 7.20 12.05 -4.36
N SER A 50 6.76 12.93 -5.25
CA SER A 50 7.46 14.21 -5.39
C SER A 50 6.64 15.37 -5.95
N CYS A 51 6.50 16.39 -5.16
CA CYS A 51 6.21 17.74 -5.65
C CYS A 51 6.76 18.78 -4.65
N ALA A 52 6.87 20.03 -5.08
CA ALA A 52 7.34 21.13 -4.22
C ALA A 52 6.45 21.39 -2.99
N ARG A 53 5.30 20.74 -2.90
CA ARG A 53 4.30 20.89 -1.82
C ARG A 53 4.32 19.75 -0.79
N GLN A 54 5.25 18.80 -0.91
CA GLN A 54 5.34 17.70 0.05
C GLN A 54 5.71 18.23 1.45
N GLY A 55 5.01 17.74 2.46
CA GLY A 55 5.27 18.07 3.87
C GLY A 55 6.27 17.15 4.56
N PHE A 56 6.65 16.02 3.92
CA PHE A 56 7.57 15.03 4.45
C PHE A 56 8.22 14.22 3.33
N ASN A 57 9.26 13.44 3.63
CA ASN A 57 9.93 12.57 2.65
C ASN A 57 9.10 11.31 2.40
N VAL A 58 8.27 11.34 1.36
CA VAL A 58 7.37 10.24 1.00
C VAL A 58 8.13 8.98 0.64
N ILE A 59 9.25 9.07 -0.09
CA ILE A 59 10.00 7.91 -0.58
C ILE A 59 10.55 7.09 0.58
N ASP A 60 11.22 7.75 1.54
CA ASP A 60 11.78 7.06 2.70
C ASP A 60 10.69 6.51 3.61
N THR A 61 9.59 7.25 3.78
CA THR A 61 8.44 6.79 4.55
C THR A 61 7.83 5.53 3.95
N VAL A 62 7.64 5.49 2.62
CA VAL A 62 7.10 4.31 1.93
C VAL A 62 8.01 3.10 2.12
N ARG A 63 9.34 3.25 1.99
CA ARG A 63 10.28 2.14 2.21
C ARG A 63 10.16 1.55 3.61
N ILE A 64 10.09 2.41 4.63
CA ILE A 64 9.93 1.96 6.02
C ILE A 64 8.58 1.24 6.21
N LEU A 65 7.52 1.75 5.60
CA LEU A 65 6.20 1.13 5.67
C LEU A 65 6.15 -0.22 4.94
N GLU A 66 6.78 -0.34 3.78
CA GLU A 66 6.89 -1.61 3.04
C GLU A 66 7.57 -2.69 3.89
N ASP A 67 8.70 -2.35 4.54
CA ASP A 67 9.41 -3.26 5.43
C ASP A 67 8.54 -3.66 6.64
N ARG A 68 7.95 -2.70 7.31
CA ARG A 68 7.16 -2.93 8.53
C ARG A 68 5.85 -3.69 8.26
N LEU A 69 5.22 -3.49 7.10
CA LEU A 69 3.95 -4.10 6.72
C LEU A 69 4.12 -5.39 5.89
N SER A 70 5.34 -5.82 5.65
CA SER A 70 5.65 -7.01 4.84
C SER A 70 5.05 -8.32 5.38
N HIS A 71 4.80 -8.40 6.69
CA HIS A 71 4.21 -9.55 7.36
C HIS A 71 2.69 -9.69 7.12
N ILE A 72 2.00 -8.63 6.71
CA ILE A 72 0.56 -8.62 6.47
C ILE A 72 0.24 -9.34 5.18
N LYS A 73 -0.68 -10.30 5.26
CA LYS A 73 -1.12 -11.11 4.10
C LYS A 73 -2.48 -10.66 3.54
N GLN A 74 -3.27 -9.98 4.34
CA GLN A 74 -4.58 -9.46 3.98
C GLN A 74 -4.44 -8.35 2.94
N SER A 75 -5.41 -8.27 2.02
CA SER A 75 -5.45 -7.21 1.02
C SER A 75 -5.91 -5.91 1.65
N VAL A 76 -4.97 -5.02 1.95
CA VAL A 76 -5.25 -3.69 2.50
C VAL A 76 -4.66 -2.65 1.56
N THR A 77 -5.40 -1.58 1.29
CA THR A 77 -4.94 -0.45 0.49
C THR A 77 -4.53 0.72 1.39
N LEU A 78 -3.33 1.23 1.18
CA LEU A 78 -2.76 2.36 1.92
C LEU A 78 -2.35 3.47 0.95
N SER A 79 -2.85 4.69 1.14
CA SER A 79 -2.37 5.87 0.41
C SER A 79 -1.44 6.72 1.27
N VAL A 80 -0.28 7.08 0.72
CA VAL A 80 0.74 7.93 1.36
C VAL A 80 1.04 9.11 0.45
N ILE A 81 0.37 10.22 0.69
CA ILE A 81 0.40 11.40 -0.20
C ILE A 81 1.07 12.59 0.51
N GLY A 82 2.12 13.12 -0.08
CA GLY A 82 2.93 14.18 0.52
C GLY A 82 2.24 15.54 0.70
N CYS A 83 1.07 15.77 0.11
CA CYS A 83 0.40 17.07 0.15
C CYS A 83 -1.12 16.95 0.33
N VAL A 84 -1.73 18.01 0.89
CA VAL A 84 -3.19 18.11 1.11
C VAL A 84 -4.02 18.25 -0.17
N VAL A 85 -3.43 18.51 -1.31
CA VAL A 85 -4.19 18.75 -2.54
C VAL A 85 -4.78 17.48 -3.10
N ASN A 86 -3.97 16.42 -3.22
CA ASN A 86 -4.40 15.13 -3.75
C ASN A 86 -4.74 14.12 -2.65
N GLY A 87 -4.21 14.34 -1.43
CA GLY A 87 -4.34 13.41 -0.32
C GLY A 87 -5.77 13.02 0.04
N PRO A 88 -6.69 13.97 0.26
CA PRO A 88 -8.07 13.64 0.60
C PRO A 88 -8.80 12.85 -0.49
N GLY A 89 -8.50 13.13 -1.78
CA GLY A 89 -9.09 12.41 -2.91
C GLY A 89 -8.65 10.95 -2.95
N GLU A 90 -7.36 10.69 -2.82
CA GLU A 90 -6.81 9.32 -2.79
C GLU A 90 -7.25 8.54 -1.55
N ALA A 91 -7.32 9.22 -0.39
CA ALA A 91 -7.77 8.61 0.85
C ALA A 91 -9.23 8.13 0.83
N LEU A 92 -10.07 8.65 -0.07
CA LEU A 92 -11.45 8.19 -0.26
C LEU A 92 -11.53 6.78 -0.85
N TYR A 93 -10.51 6.37 -1.62
CA TYR A 93 -10.50 5.11 -2.35
C TYR A 93 -9.58 4.06 -1.69
N THR A 94 -9.02 4.37 -0.52
CA THR A 94 -8.13 3.47 0.22
C THR A 94 -8.67 3.18 1.61
N ASP A 95 -8.29 2.01 2.15
CA ASP A 95 -8.68 1.61 3.51
C ASP A 95 -8.07 2.52 4.56
N VAL A 96 -6.78 2.82 4.39
CA VAL A 96 -6.02 3.76 5.23
C VAL A 96 -5.35 4.79 4.33
N GLY A 97 -5.43 6.06 4.70
CA GLY A 97 -4.80 7.15 3.96
C GLY A 97 -4.03 8.08 4.89
N PHE A 98 -2.84 8.49 4.47
CA PHE A 98 -2.09 9.55 5.12
C PHE A 98 -1.76 10.67 4.16
N THR A 99 -2.01 11.90 4.58
CA THR A 99 -1.74 13.09 3.77
C THR A 99 -0.87 14.09 4.54
N GLY A 100 0.18 14.58 3.90
CA GLY A 100 0.96 15.67 4.45
C GLY A 100 0.15 16.98 4.50
N GLY A 101 0.14 17.66 5.64
CA GLY A 101 -0.72 18.81 5.88
C GLY A 101 0.00 20.16 6.09
N GLY A 102 1.31 20.21 6.04
CA GLY A 102 2.10 21.40 6.34
C GLY A 102 3.40 21.05 7.03
N LYS A 103 4.07 22.04 7.65
CA LYS A 103 5.30 21.80 8.39
C LYS A 103 5.02 20.82 9.55
N ASP A 104 5.66 19.66 9.49
CA ASP A 104 5.67 18.63 10.53
C ASP A 104 4.30 18.06 10.95
N SER A 105 3.29 18.16 10.11
CA SER A 105 1.97 17.61 10.41
C SER A 105 1.31 16.97 9.21
N GLY A 106 0.52 15.93 9.46
CA GLY A 106 -0.29 15.25 8.47
C GLY A 106 -1.64 14.86 9.04
N MET A 107 -2.48 14.31 8.17
CA MET A 107 -3.82 13.86 8.48
C MET A 107 -3.97 12.41 8.11
N ILE A 108 -4.49 11.60 9.03
CA ILE A 108 -4.84 10.22 8.76
C ILE A 108 -6.32 10.10 8.42
N TYR A 109 -6.62 9.21 7.47
CA TYR A 109 -7.97 8.87 7.01
C TYR A 109 -8.18 7.38 7.11
N ILE A 110 -9.37 6.97 7.51
CA ILE A 110 -9.79 5.56 7.53
C ILE A 110 -11.10 5.43 6.75
N SER A 111 -11.07 4.61 5.70
CA SER A 111 -12.20 4.41 4.80
C SER A 111 -12.80 5.76 4.33
N GLY A 112 -11.93 6.69 3.94
CA GLY A 112 -12.30 8.02 3.46
C GLY A 112 -12.69 9.04 4.52
N LYS A 113 -12.79 8.65 5.81
CA LYS A 113 -13.12 9.57 6.91
C LYS A 113 -11.86 10.07 7.59
N GLN A 114 -11.81 11.37 7.78
CA GLN A 114 -10.74 12.02 8.53
C GLN A 114 -10.78 11.61 10.00
N LEU A 115 -9.67 11.06 10.50
CA LEU A 115 -9.59 10.58 11.88
C LEU A 115 -8.88 11.59 12.79
N SER A 116 -7.59 11.81 12.55
CA SER A 116 -6.76 12.63 13.45
C SER A 116 -5.64 13.34 12.70
N LYS A 117 -5.16 14.42 13.30
CA LYS A 117 -3.97 15.13 12.86
C LYS A 117 -2.77 14.59 13.64
N LEU A 118 -1.74 14.19 12.92
CA LEU A 118 -0.53 13.57 13.47
C LEU A 118 0.70 14.42 13.20
N ASN A 119 1.69 14.22 14.06
CA ASN A 119 3.03 14.75 13.86
C ASN A 119 3.84 13.78 12.99
N ASN A 120 4.71 14.27 12.12
CA ASN A 120 5.52 13.44 11.21
C ASN A 120 6.41 12.42 11.95
N LYS A 121 6.71 12.60 13.23
CA LYS A 121 7.51 11.67 14.03
C LYS A 121 6.75 10.40 14.43
N GLU A 122 5.45 10.52 14.65
CA GLU A 122 4.57 9.44 15.10
C GLU A 122 3.80 8.81 13.95
N MET A 123 3.87 9.45 12.78
CA MET A 123 3.13 9.09 11.58
C MET A 123 3.27 7.61 11.19
N VAL A 124 4.51 7.09 11.16
CA VAL A 124 4.76 5.72 10.71
C VAL A 124 4.14 4.71 11.67
N ASP A 125 4.26 4.93 12.96
CA ASP A 125 3.73 4.01 13.98
C ASP A 125 2.20 3.98 13.95
N GLU A 126 1.56 5.12 13.85
CA GLU A 126 0.11 5.25 13.74
C GLU A 126 -0.44 4.63 12.44
N ILE A 127 0.24 4.85 11.30
CA ILE A 127 -0.17 4.20 10.04
C ILE A 127 -0.08 2.69 10.16
N VAL A 128 1.01 2.16 10.72
CA VAL A 128 1.19 0.72 10.92
C VAL A 128 0.09 0.15 11.80
N GLU A 129 -0.20 0.80 12.94
CA GLU A 129 -1.26 0.36 13.85
C GLU A 129 -2.63 0.29 13.14
N HIS A 130 -3.00 1.32 12.40
CA HIS A 130 -4.28 1.35 11.69
C HIS A 130 -4.37 0.32 10.56
N VAL A 131 -3.27 0.07 9.84
CA VAL A 131 -3.22 -0.96 8.81
C VAL A 131 -3.34 -2.36 9.44
N GLU A 132 -2.68 -2.61 10.57
CA GLU A 132 -2.78 -3.87 11.31
C GLU A 132 -4.20 -4.10 11.85
N GLN A 133 -4.83 -3.07 12.42
CA GLN A 133 -6.22 -3.13 12.86
C GLN A 133 -7.17 -3.46 11.71
N LYS A 134 -6.98 -2.83 10.55
CA LYS A 134 -7.79 -3.12 9.36
C LYS A 134 -7.57 -4.54 8.86
N ALA A 135 -6.33 -5.01 8.82
CA ALA A 135 -6.00 -6.38 8.44
C ALA A 135 -6.66 -7.41 9.37
N GLN A 136 -6.70 -7.12 10.68
CA GLN A 136 -7.35 -7.99 11.66
C GLN A 136 -8.87 -8.03 11.47
N LEU A 137 -9.51 -6.91 11.12
CA LEU A 137 -10.94 -6.88 10.81
C LEU A 137 -11.27 -7.75 9.59
N ILE A 138 -10.47 -7.65 8.52
CA ILE A 138 -10.65 -8.47 7.32
C ILE A 138 -10.50 -9.96 7.64
N LEU A 139 -9.51 -10.34 8.46
CA LEU A 139 -9.33 -11.72 8.92
C LEU A 139 -10.56 -12.26 9.65
N ASN A 140 -11.18 -11.44 10.50
CA ASN A 140 -12.36 -11.84 11.25
C ASN A 140 -13.60 -11.99 10.34
N GLU A 141 -13.70 -11.17 9.28
CA GLU A 141 -14.78 -11.27 8.29
C GLU A 141 -14.64 -12.52 7.39
N GLU A 142 -13.42 -12.91 7.04
CA GLU A 142 -13.14 -14.11 6.24
C GLU A 142 -13.34 -15.42 7.02
N SER A 143 -13.38 -15.36 8.34
CA SER A 143 -13.56 -16.53 9.23
C SER A 143 -15.02 -16.83 9.60
N LEU A 144 -15.98 -16.04 9.14
CA LEU A 144 -17.43 -16.20 9.32
C LEU A 144 -18.10 -16.80 8.09
#